data_c3a68dcbd30ab5b86ec99e703374e2d8
#
_entry.id   c3a68dcbd30ab5b86ec99e703374e2d8
#
_cell.length_a   1.000
_cell.length_b   1.000
_cell.length_c   1.000
_cell.angle_alpha   90.00
_cell.angle_beta   90.00
_cell.angle_gamma   90.00
#
_symmetry.space_group_name_H-M   'P 1'
#
loop_
_entity.id
_entity.type
_entity.pdbx_description
1 polymer ?
#
loop_
_entity_poly.entity_id
_entity_poly.type
_entity_poly.pdbx_seq_one_letter_code
_entity_poly.pdbx_strand_id
1 'polypeptide(L)'
;MSTARRTSYSPPGVLQPIEILDHLELSGSTTGAATSLNMSQPTVSRRSRILINDLALKPMPVKALQALRYGETPCLKLLRRASQWHRLEAGAWRLGASPWQLPVLRSMQGWAAVPLRFRHPLAWRELLQAHAIDGALISGLDLQLALPEAFETTSEPAVAPIRLWQDCLLHPLTPQRLGLLLPPDLAEPPPSWESVAVPLQQSTPGLASLVRQRQWLSLQAPRGCQEPMAWGQWLAQVQRPLLAPRVWAEALKPHLDGWHWWPWPDHEGDRLWLLGLGEVWQEHETLAGLPALLAAAIRRFDAWGE
;
A
#
# COMPACT_ATOMS: atom_id res chain seq x y z
N MET A 1 10.33 -12.17 26.17
CA MET A 1 9.51 -11.66 25.05
C MET A 1 9.18 -12.83 24.14
N SER A 2 7.94 -13.32 24.20
CA SER A 2 7.48 -14.47 23.42
C SER A 2 7.36 -14.05 21.96
N THR A 3 8.16 -14.66 21.10
CA THR A 3 8.02 -14.55 19.62
C THR A 3 6.73 -15.27 19.24
N ALA A 4 5.63 -14.51 19.14
CA ALA A 4 4.41 -15.02 18.58
C ALA A 4 4.72 -15.59 17.18
N ARG A 5 4.53 -16.90 17.00
CA ARG A 5 4.66 -17.58 15.72
C ARG A 5 3.76 -16.86 14.73
N ARG A 6 4.36 -16.18 13.75
CA ARG A 6 3.62 -15.74 12.56
C ARG A 6 3.03 -16.99 11.94
N THR A 7 1.72 -17.13 11.97
CA THR A 7 1.02 -18.11 11.15
C THR A 7 1.23 -17.72 9.70
N SER A 8 2.26 -18.27 9.07
CA SER A 8 2.45 -18.07 7.65
C SER A 8 1.38 -18.86 6.93
N TYR A 9 0.44 -18.17 6.31
CA TYR A 9 -0.51 -18.80 5.41
C TYR A 9 0.25 -19.54 4.30
N SER A 10 -0.12 -20.80 4.07
CA SER A 10 0.40 -21.61 2.98
C SER A 10 -0.79 -22.10 2.13
N PRO A 11 -0.90 -21.67 0.87
CA PRO A 11 -1.99 -22.10 0.01
C PRO A 11 -1.89 -23.60 -0.29
N PRO A 12 -3.04 -24.31 -0.43
CA PRO A 12 -3.07 -25.66 -0.97
C PRO A 12 -2.38 -25.73 -2.32
N GLY A 13 -1.81 -26.89 -2.67
CA GLY A 13 -1.06 -27.06 -3.92
C GLY A 13 -1.82 -26.64 -5.18
N VAL A 14 -3.14 -26.86 -5.20
CA VAL A 14 -4.02 -26.46 -6.31
C VAL A 14 -4.17 -24.94 -6.44
N LEU A 15 -4.03 -24.17 -5.35
CA LEU A 15 -4.14 -22.71 -5.33
C LEU A 15 -2.79 -22.02 -5.42
N GLN A 16 -1.69 -22.74 -5.24
CA GLN A 16 -0.34 -22.16 -5.25
C GLN A 16 0.01 -21.43 -6.57
N PRO A 17 -0.40 -21.87 -7.75
CA PRO A 17 -0.16 -21.13 -8.99
C PRO A 17 -0.85 -19.76 -9.01
N ILE A 18 -2.05 -19.65 -8.41
CA ILE A 18 -2.79 -18.38 -8.30
C ILE A 18 -2.03 -17.42 -7.36
N GLU A 19 -1.53 -17.92 -6.24
CA GLU A 19 -0.68 -17.15 -5.31
C GLU A 19 0.52 -16.54 -6.04
N ILE A 20 1.20 -17.33 -6.88
CA ILE A 20 2.34 -16.87 -7.66
C ILE A 20 1.95 -15.79 -8.67
N LEU A 21 0.83 -15.96 -9.36
CA LEU A 21 0.32 -14.98 -10.33
C LEU A 21 -0.05 -13.69 -9.64
N ASP A 22 -0.75 -13.75 -8.51
CA ASP A 22 -1.14 -12.57 -7.72
C ASP A 22 0.09 -11.79 -7.23
N HIS A 23 1.12 -12.49 -6.73
CA HIS A 23 2.37 -11.82 -6.34
C HIS A 23 3.10 -11.20 -7.53
N LEU A 24 3.01 -11.80 -8.72
CA LEU A 24 3.55 -11.23 -9.95
C LEU A 24 2.82 -9.94 -10.34
N GLU A 25 1.49 -9.91 -10.25
CA GLU A 25 0.67 -8.72 -10.51
C GLU A 25 0.95 -7.62 -9.46
N LEU A 26 1.02 -8.00 -8.19
CA LEU A 26 1.26 -7.08 -7.09
C LEU A 26 2.67 -6.47 -7.14
N SER A 27 3.69 -7.24 -7.48
CA SER A 27 5.07 -6.74 -7.59
C SER A 27 5.36 -6.06 -8.93
N GLY A 28 4.64 -6.42 -9.99
CA GLY A 28 4.91 -5.99 -11.37
C GLY A 28 6.22 -6.55 -11.96
N SER A 29 6.88 -7.50 -11.27
CA SER A 29 8.12 -8.13 -11.74
C SER A 29 8.29 -9.54 -11.16
N THR A 30 8.95 -10.44 -11.93
CA THR A 30 9.27 -11.80 -11.46
C THR A 30 10.24 -11.79 -10.29
N THR A 31 11.16 -10.83 -10.24
CA THR A 31 12.10 -10.68 -9.13
C THR A 31 11.38 -10.28 -7.85
N GLY A 32 10.50 -9.26 -7.89
CA GLY A 32 9.72 -8.83 -6.72
C GLY A 32 8.78 -9.93 -6.22
N ALA A 33 8.13 -10.68 -7.12
CA ALA A 33 7.32 -11.84 -6.75
C ALA A 33 8.16 -12.95 -6.10
N ALA A 34 9.34 -13.23 -6.64
CA ALA A 34 10.26 -14.23 -6.09
C ALA A 34 10.71 -13.88 -4.66
N THR A 35 11.09 -12.63 -4.43
CA THR A 35 11.47 -12.12 -3.11
C THR A 35 10.31 -12.26 -2.12
N SER A 36 9.09 -11.84 -2.49
CA SER A 36 7.94 -11.87 -1.58
C SER A 36 7.45 -13.28 -1.26
N LEU A 37 7.63 -14.24 -2.19
CA LEU A 37 7.27 -15.65 -2.01
C LEU A 37 8.40 -16.50 -1.43
N ASN A 38 9.57 -15.92 -1.19
CA ASN A 38 10.79 -16.67 -0.82
C ASN A 38 11.10 -17.82 -1.79
N MET A 39 10.99 -17.54 -3.09
CA MET A 39 11.24 -18.49 -4.18
C MET A 39 12.34 -17.98 -5.11
N SER A 40 12.91 -18.86 -5.93
CA SER A 40 13.84 -18.43 -6.98
C SER A 40 13.07 -17.77 -8.15
N GLN A 41 13.64 -16.73 -8.75
CA GLN A 41 13.04 -16.04 -9.89
C GLN A 41 12.73 -16.98 -11.09
N PRO A 42 13.60 -17.95 -11.45
CA PRO A 42 13.27 -18.93 -12.48
C PRO A 42 12.06 -19.79 -12.13
N THR A 43 11.87 -20.15 -10.84
CA THR A 43 10.71 -20.93 -10.40
C THR A 43 9.41 -20.13 -10.56
N VAL A 44 9.41 -18.86 -10.13
CA VAL A 44 8.25 -17.97 -10.33
C VAL A 44 7.94 -17.81 -11.82
N SER A 45 8.94 -17.52 -12.66
CA SER A 45 8.78 -17.35 -14.10
C SER A 45 8.20 -18.61 -14.77
N ARG A 46 8.70 -19.81 -14.42
CA ARG A 46 8.22 -21.06 -14.98
C ARG A 46 6.79 -21.36 -14.55
N ARG A 47 6.49 -21.27 -13.25
CA ARG A 47 5.15 -21.61 -12.72
C ARG A 47 4.08 -20.62 -13.19
N SER A 48 4.38 -19.31 -13.20
CA SER A 48 3.44 -18.32 -13.72
C SER A 48 3.16 -18.52 -15.21
N ARG A 49 4.19 -18.88 -16.02
CA ARG A 49 4.02 -19.14 -17.45
C ARG A 49 3.11 -20.37 -17.72
N ILE A 50 3.23 -21.43 -16.91
CA ILE A 50 2.34 -22.59 -17.02
C ILE A 50 0.89 -22.15 -16.80
N LEU A 51 0.59 -21.47 -15.71
CA LEU A 51 -0.77 -21.00 -15.42
C LEU A 51 -1.29 -20.03 -16.49
N ILE A 52 -0.46 -19.11 -16.97
CA ILE A 52 -0.81 -18.17 -18.04
C ILE A 52 -1.22 -18.91 -19.31
N ASN A 53 -0.48 -19.97 -19.67
CA ASN A 53 -0.78 -20.79 -20.85
C ASN A 53 -2.05 -21.65 -20.63
N ASP A 54 -2.16 -22.29 -19.47
CA ASP A 54 -3.31 -23.18 -19.15
C ASP A 54 -4.65 -22.42 -19.14
N LEU A 55 -4.62 -21.17 -18.69
CA LEU A 55 -5.79 -20.29 -18.67
C LEU A 55 -5.91 -19.39 -19.92
N ALA A 56 -5.01 -19.56 -20.91
CA ALA A 56 -4.94 -18.73 -22.12
C ALA A 56 -4.93 -17.21 -21.82
N LEU A 57 -4.26 -16.79 -20.76
CA LEU A 57 -4.20 -15.39 -20.35
C LEU A 57 -3.33 -14.61 -21.33
N LYS A 58 -3.82 -13.46 -21.76
CA LYS A 58 -3.07 -12.56 -22.66
C LYS A 58 -2.54 -11.35 -21.85
N PRO A 59 -1.26 -10.99 -22.04
CA PRO A 59 -0.75 -9.78 -21.42
C PRO A 59 -1.47 -8.55 -21.99
N MET A 60 -1.91 -7.67 -21.11
CA MET A 60 -2.51 -6.38 -21.48
C MET A 60 -1.43 -5.30 -21.54
N PRO A 61 -1.60 -4.27 -22.41
CA PRO A 61 -0.72 -3.12 -22.38
C PRO A 61 -0.82 -2.45 -21.01
N VAL A 62 0.34 -2.26 -20.36
CA VAL A 62 0.39 -1.62 -19.03
C VAL A 62 0.03 -0.15 -19.20
N LYS A 63 -1.17 0.25 -18.80
CA LYS A 63 -1.56 1.65 -18.66
C LYS A 63 -1.12 2.18 -17.29
N ALA A 64 -0.90 3.49 -17.20
CA ALA A 64 -0.37 4.12 -15.99
C ALA A 64 -1.21 3.87 -14.72
N LEU A 65 -2.52 3.65 -14.87
CA LEU A 65 -3.46 3.46 -13.77
C LEU A 65 -3.92 2.00 -13.60
N GLN A 66 -3.39 1.06 -14.37
CA GLN A 66 -3.77 -0.35 -14.28
C GLN A 66 -2.81 -1.13 -13.38
N ALA A 67 -3.37 -2.04 -12.60
CA ALA A 67 -2.62 -2.93 -11.72
C ALA A 67 -2.39 -4.30 -12.35
N LEU A 68 -3.36 -4.82 -13.11
CA LEU A 68 -3.34 -6.15 -13.68
C LEU A 68 -2.66 -6.18 -15.04
N ARG A 69 -1.75 -7.12 -15.20
CA ARG A 69 -0.96 -7.32 -16.42
C ARG A 69 -1.62 -8.29 -17.39
N TYR A 70 -2.33 -9.29 -16.87
CA TYR A 70 -2.89 -10.39 -17.64
C TYR A 70 -4.39 -10.30 -17.84
N GLY A 71 -5.02 -9.23 -17.39
CA GLY A 71 -6.46 -9.07 -17.46
C GLY A 71 -7.22 -10.02 -16.56
N GLU A 72 -8.52 -10.07 -16.78
CA GLU A 72 -9.43 -10.88 -15.98
C GLU A 72 -10.25 -11.80 -16.92
N THR A 73 -10.20 -13.10 -16.65
CA THR A 73 -11.10 -14.08 -17.27
C THR A 73 -12.06 -14.61 -16.20
N PRO A 74 -13.28 -15.04 -16.55
CA PRO A 74 -14.21 -15.63 -15.58
C PRO A 74 -13.60 -16.78 -14.77
N CYS A 75 -12.80 -17.63 -15.41
CA CYS A 75 -12.12 -18.74 -14.75
C CYS A 75 -11.08 -18.22 -13.73
N LEU A 76 -10.23 -17.28 -14.12
CA LEU A 76 -9.23 -16.68 -13.21
C LEU A 76 -9.89 -15.99 -12.02
N LYS A 77 -10.99 -15.26 -12.24
CA LYS A 77 -11.75 -14.62 -11.17
C LYS A 77 -12.27 -15.62 -10.15
N LEU A 78 -12.87 -16.72 -10.60
CA LEU A 78 -13.35 -17.80 -9.72
C LEU A 78 -12.21 -18.45 -8.93
N LEU A 79 -11.07 -18.71 -9.56
CA LEU A 79 -9.90 -19.28 -8.89
C LEU A 79 -9.31 -18.31 -7.84
N ARG A 80 -9.24 -17.02 -8.15
CA ARG A 80 -8.82 -15.99 -7.19
C ARG A 80 -9.80 -15.88 -6.03
N ARG A 81 -11.12 -15.91 -6.31
CA ARG A 81 -12.14 -15.90 -5.25
C ARG A 81 -12.00 -17.13 -4.34
N ALA A 82 -11.82 -18.32 -4.88
CA ALA A 82 -11.56 -19.53 -4.09
C ALA A 82 -10.28 -19.41 -3.24
N SER A 83 -9.20 -18.85 -3.80
CA SER A 83 -7.96 -18.58 -3.06
C SER A 83 -8.16 -17.56 -1.96
N GLN A 84 -8.94 -16.51 -2.20
CA GLN A 84 -9.31 -15.50 -1.22
C GLN A 84 -10.09 -16.12 -0.05
N TRP A 85 -11.14 -16.90 -0.33
CA TRP A 85 -11.94 -17.59 0.69
C TRP A 85 -11.07 -18.47 1.58
N HIS A 86 -10.29 -19.35 0.99
CA HIS A 86 -9.41 -20.24 1.74
C HIS A 86 -8.43 -19.47 2.64
N ARG A 87 -7.92 -18.33 2.17
CA ARG A 87 -7.02 -17.48 2.95
C ARG A 87 -7.74 -16.82 4.12
N LEU A 88 -8.94 -16.27 3.91
CA LEU A 88 -9.74 -15.61 4.93
C LEU A 88 -10.22 -16.61 6.00
N GLU A 89 -10.63 -17.82 5.62
CA GLU A 89 -10.96 -18.91 6.56
C GLU A 89 -9.75 -19.33 7.42
N ALA A 90 -8.55 -19.26 6.86
CA ALA A 90 -7.32 -19.50 7.59
C ALA A 90 -6.90 -18.30 8.49
N GLY A 91 -7.70 -17.24 8.58
CA GLY A 91 -7.41 -16.04 9.37
C GLY A 91 -6.27 -15.20 8.81
N ALA A 92 -5.97 -15.33 7.51
CA ALA A 92 -4.91 -14.56 6.85
C ALA A 92 -5.51 -13.53 5.89
N TRP A 93 -5.05 -12.27 5.99
CA TRP A 93 -5.51 -11.16 5.16
C TRP A 93 -4.42 -10.70 4.20
N ARG A 94 -4.76 -10.51 2.96
CA ARG A 94 -3.87 -9.93 1.97
C ARG A 94 -4.27 -8.46 1.76
N LEU A 95 -3.51 -7.55 2.39
CA LEU A 95 -3.77 -6.12 2.32
C LEU A 95 -2.76 -5.45 1.39
N GLY A 96 -3.27 -4.72 0.39
CA GLY A 96 -2.49 -3.81 -0.42
C GLY A 96 -2.28 -2.48 0.31
N ALA A 97 -1.12 -1.87 0.14
CA ALA A 97 -0.82 -0.55 0.68
C ALA A 97 0.37 0.09 -0.03
N SER A 98 0.58 1.37 0.18
CA SER A 98 1.84 1.99 -0.16
C SER A 98 2.98 1.41 0.71
N PRO A 99 4.24 1.44 0.26
CA PRO A 99 5.38 1.02 1.05
C PRO A 99 5.47 1.69 2.42
N TRP A 100 4.96 2.90 2.56
CA TRP A 100 4.93 3.64 3.83
C TRP A 100 4.22 2.91 4.96
N GLN A 101 3.26 2.03 4.64
CA GLN A 101 2.49 1.28 5.63
C GLN A 101 3.14 -0.06 6.01
N LEU A 102 4.30 -0.38 5.45
CA LEU A 102 5.00 -1.64 5.72
C LEU A 102 5.25 -1.90 7.22
N PRO A 103 5.71 -0.92 8.05
CA PRO A 103 5.89 -1.14 9.48
C PRO A 103 4.59 -1.50 10.19
N VAL A 104 3.49 -0.82 9.84
CA VAL A 104 2.16 -1.08 10.39
C VAL A 104 1.72 -2.50 10.07
N LEU A 105 1.74 -2.89 8.79
CA LEU A 105 1.31 -4.21 8.35
C LEU A 105 2.17 -5.33 8.93
N ARG A 106 3.50 -5.13 9.03
CA ARG A 106 4.40 -6.09 9.66
C ARG A 106 4.14 -6.31 11.14
N SER A 107 3.54 -5.34 11.83
CA SER A 107 3.17 -5.48 13.25
C SER A 107 1.89 -6.28 13.48
N MET A 108 1.11 -6.53 12.43
CA MET A 108 -0.18 -7.20 12.52
C MET A 108 -0.04 -8.72 12.42
N GLN A 109 -0.81 -9.42 13.26
CA GLN A 109 -1.02 -10.86 13.10
C GLN A 109 -2.01 -11.10 11.95
N GLY A 110 -1.85 -12.21 11.21
CA GLY A 110 -2.75 -12.58 10.12
C GLY A 110 -2.48 -11.85 8.78
N TRP A 111 -1.58 -10.89 8.74
CA TRP A 111 -1.21 -10.29 7.46
C TRP A 111 -0.41 -11.26 6.61
N ALA A 112 -1.01 -11.69 5.49
CA ALA A 112 -0.31 -12.40 4.44
C ALA A 112 0.54 -11.39 3.65
N ALA A 113 1.86 -11.46 3.81
CA ALA A 113 2.78 -10.49 3.23
C ALA A 113 2.69 -10.48 1.70
N VAL A 114 2.56 -9.28 1.13
CA VAL A 114 2.53 -9.04 -0.30
C VAL A 114 3.50 -7.92 -0.67
N PRO A 115 3.93 -7.84 -1.94
CA PRO A 115 4.70 -6.71 -2.42
C PRO A 115 3.91 -5.41 -2.29
N LEU A 116 4.39 -4.49 -1.46
CA LEU A 116 3.80 -3.17 -1.34
C LEU A 116 4.35 -2.25 -2.44
N ARG A 117 3.49 -1.42 -3.01
CA ARG A 117 3.88 -0.45 -4.04
C ARG A 117 3.05 0.81 -3.93
N PHE A 118 3.62 1.93 -4.32
CA PHE A 118 2.84 3.13 -4.58
C PHE A 118 1.95 2.90 -5.80
N ARG A 119 0.64 3.04 -5.62
CA ARG A 119 -0.38 2.85 -6.66
C ARG A 119 -1.46 3.91 -6.57
N HIS A 120 -1.97 4.29 -7.71
CA HIS A 120 -3.16 5.13 -7.79
C HIS A 120 -4.39 4.43 -7.17
N PRO A 121 -5.34 5.15 -6.53
CA PRO A 121 -6.55 4.57 -5.94
C PRO A 121 -7.34 3.64 -6.87
N LEU A 122 -7.45 3.98 -8.15
CA LEU A 122 -8.14 3.13 -9.15
C LEU A 122 -7.46 1.78 -9.37
N ALA A 123 -6.12 1.72 -9.26
CA ALA A 123 -5.39 0.46 -9.36
C ALA A 123 -5.67 -0.47 -8.16
N TRP A 124 -5.90 0.07 -6.98
CA TRP A 124 -6.32 -0.71 -5.83
C TRP A 124 -7.71 -1.30 -6.01
N ARG A 125 -8.66 -0.51 -6.56
CA ARG A 125 -9.99 -1.01 -6.92
C ARG A 125 -9.93 -2.20 -7.88
N GLU A 126 -9.11 -2.10 -8.93
CA GLU A 126 -8.92 -3.18 -9.91
C GLU A 126 -8.42 -4.48 -9.25
N LEU A 127 -7.45 -4.38 -8.33
CA LEU A 127 -6.92 -5.53 -7.58
C LEU A 127 -7.97 -6.16 -6.64
N LEU A 128 -8.81 -5.34 -6.02
CA LEU A 128 -9.92 -5.81 -5.18
C LEU A 128 -10.96 -6.55 -6.03
N GLN A 129 -11.43 -5.95 -7.12
CA GLN A 129 -12.42 -6.54 -8.03
C GLN A 129 -11.94 -7.87 -8.65
N ALA A 130 -10.63 -7.99 -8.84
CA ALA A 130 -10.00 -9.23 -9.28
C ALA A 130 -9.74 -10.24 -8.15
N HIS A 131 -10.13 -9.95 -6.90
CA HIS A 131 -9.86 -10.78 -5.71
C HIS A 131 -8.37 -11.09 -5.46
N ALA A 132 -7.47 -10.26 -6.01
CA ALA A 132 -6.03 -10.39 -5.79
C ALA A 132 -5.61 -9.92 -4.39
N ILE A 133 -6.38 -9.02 -3.77
CA ILE A 133 -6.23 -8.53 -2.39
C ILE A 133 -7.60 -8.51 -1.68
N ASP A 134 -7.59 -8.48 -0.35
CA ASP A 134 -8.79 -8.48 0.48
C ASP A 134 -9.19 -7.06 0.93
N GLY A 135 -8.23 -6.17 0.95
CA GLY A 135 -8.38 -4.75 1.28
C GLY A 135 -7.20 -3.92 0.81
N ALA A 136 -7.37 -2.62 0.75
CA ALA A 136 -6.29 -1.68 0.43
C ALA A 136 -6.29 -0.49 1.39
N LEU A 137 -5.11 -0.17 1.95
CA LEU A 137 -4.88 1.04 2.73
C LEU A 137 -4.55 2.19 1.79
N ILE A 138 -5.39 3.22 1.79
CA ILE A 138 -5.29 4.34 0.87
C ILE A 138 -5.23 5.66 1.65
N SER A 139 -4.40 6.57 1.20
CA SER A 139 -4.31 7.95 1.66
C SER A 139 -5.60 8.72 1.38
N GLY A 140 -6.10 9.49 2.33
CA GLY A 140 -7.24 10.37 2.15
C GLY A 140 -6.97 11.48 1.13
N LEU A 141 -5.75 11.99 1.10
CA LEU A 141 -5.31 12.96 0.10
C LEU A 141 -5.42 12.42 -1.33
N ASP A 142 -5.03 11.14 -1.53
CA ASP A 142 -5.13 10.51 -2.85
C ASP A 142 -6.58 10.21 -3.22
N LEU A 143 -7.40 9.76 -2.25
CA LEU A 143 -8.82 9.52 -2.46
C LEU A 143 -9.59 10.81 -2.76
N GLN A 144 -9.34 11.87 -2.01
CA GLN A 144 -10.00 13.16 -2.18
C GLN A 144 -9.76 13.74 -3.58
N LEU A 145 -8.56 13.58 -4.12
CA LEU A 145 -8.26 14.02 -5.47
C LEU A 145 -8.83 13.08 -6.55
N ALA A 146 -8.86 11.78 -6.29
CA ALA A 146 -9.40 10.81 -7.24
C ALA A 146 -10.94 10.80 -7.29
N LEU A 147 -11.59 11.21 -6.20
CA LEU A 147 -13.03 11.10 -5.97
C LEU A 147 -13.55 12.26 -5.12
N PRO A 148 -13.44 13.50 -5.59
CA PRO A 148 -13.87 14.68 -4.82
C PRO A 148 -15.33 14.58 -4.37
N GLU A 149 -16.22 14.07 -5.22
CA GLU A 149 -17.66 13.94 -4.94
C GLU A 149 -17.97 13.07 -3.71
N ALA A 150 -17.13 12.08 -3.38
CA ALA A 150 -17.33 11.23 -2.22
C ALA A 150 -17.06 11.95 -0.89
N PHE A 151 -16.32 13.05 -0.91
CA PHE A 151 -15.89 13.79 0.28
C PHE A 151 -16.59 15.14 0.46
N GLU A 152 -17.19 15.70 -0.58
CA GLU A 152 -17.94 16.97 -0.49
C GLU A 152 -19.19 16.88 0.40
N THR A 153 -19.74 15.69 0.60
CA THR A 153 -20.93 15.44 1.41
C THR A 153 -20.66 15.20 2.90
N THR A 154 -19.41 15.05 3.31
CA THR A 154 -19.06 14.75 4.71
C THR A 154 -18.32 15.91 5.36
N SER A 155 -19.07 16.89 5.88
CA SER A 155 -18.54 17.96 6.73
C SER A 155 -18.13 17.48 8.14
N GLU A 156 -18.48 16.25 8.51
CA GLU A 156 -18.03 15.62 9.76
C GLU A 156 -17.07 14.45 9.48
N PRO A 157 -16.12 14.17 10.40
CA PRO A 157 -15.25 13.01 10.26
C PRO A 157 -16.11 11.74 10.21
N ALA A 158 -16.20 11.13 9.03
CA ALA A 158 -16.97 9.90 8.85
C ALA A 158 -16.54 8.84 9.88
N VAL A 159 -17.47 8.47 10.74
CA VAL A 159 -17.28 7.39 11.75
C VAL A 159 -17.75 6.05 11.17
N ALA A 160 -18.66 6.11 10.19
CA ALA A 160 -19.23 4.95 9.53
C ALA A 160 -18.59 4.68 8.16
N PRO A 161 -18.62 3.43 7.66
CA PRO A 161 -18.18 3.11 6.32
C PRO A 161 -18.98 3.87 5.26
N ILE A 162 -18.29 4.36 4.24
CA ILE A 162 -18.88 5.04 3.08
C ILE A 162 -18.92 4.03 1.92
N ARG A 163 -20.06 3.92 1.25
CA ARG A 163 -20.14 3.14 0.01
C ARG A 163 -19.50 3.91 -1.13
N LEU A 164 -18.51 3.30 -1.76
CA LEU A 164 -17.76 3.86 -2.86
C LEU A 164 -17.91 2.97 -4.10
N TRP A 165 -18.14 3.57 -5.29
CA TRP A 165 -18.25 2.85 -6.57
C TRP A 165 -19.30 1.72 -6.59
N GLN A 166 -20.37 1.79 -5.83
CA GLN A 166 -21.44 0.80 -5.70
C GLN A 166 -21.01 -0.56 -5.10
N ASP A 167 -19.80 -1.04 -5.39
CA ASP A 167 -19.27 -2.35 -5.02
C ASP A 167 -18.25 -2.32 -3.87
N CYS A 168 -17.74 -1.15 -3.51
CA CYS A 168 -16.71 -0.99 -2.50
C CYS A 168 -17.23 -0.32 -1.22
N LEU A 169 -16.65 -0.71 -0.09
CA LEU A 169 -16.77 -0.05 1.21
C LEU A 169 -15.47 0.65 1.57
N LEU A 170 -15.57 1.86 2.06
CA LEU A 170 -14.47 2.68 2.50
C LEU A 170 -14.59 2.91 4.00
N HIS A 171 -13.76 2.25 4.80
CA HIS A 171 -13.74 2.38 6.25
C HIS A 171 -12.74 3.45 6.67
N PRO A 172 -13.19 4.48 7.42
CA PRO A 172 -12.27 5.48 7.96
C PRO A 172 -11.36 4.83 9.01
N LEU A 173 -10.08 5.15 8.92
CA LEU A 173 -9.10 4.78 9.92
C LEU A 173 -8.69 6.02 10.73
N THR A 174 -7.52 6.00 11.31
CA THR A 174 -6.97 7.14 12.06
C THR A 174 -6.16 8.05 11.12
N PRO A 175 -6.11 9.36 11.36
CA PRO A 175 -5.13 10.23 10.71
C PRO A 175 -3.72 9.78 11.06
N GLN A 176 -2.80 9.90 10.12
CA GLN A 176 -1.36 9.76 10.31
C GLN A 176 -0.69 11.13 10.19
N ARG A 177 0.25 11.42 11.06
CA ARG A 177 0.99 12.69 10.99
C ARG A 177 1.90 12.70 9.77
N LEU A 178 1.78 13.75 8.96
CA LEU A 178 2.74 14.06 7.90
C LEU A 178 3.83 14.98 8.45
N GLY A 179 5.01 14.86 7.87
CA GLY A 179 6.15 15.69 8.24
C GLY A 179 7.25 15.58 7.20
N LEU A 180 8.35 16.20 7.50
CA LEU A 180 9.54 16.23 6.66
C LEU A 180 10.65 15.43 7.32
N LEU A 181 11.21 14.45 6.63
CA LEU A 181 12.45 13.83 7.03
C LEU A 181 13.59 14.68 6.47
N LEU A 182 14.31 15.35 7.36
CA LEU A 182 15.33 16.36 7.03
C LEU A 182 16.72 15.74 7.00
N PRO A 183 17.58 16.12 6.04
CA PRO A 183 18.99 15.74 6.05
C PRO A 183 19.75 16.37 7.23
N PRO A 184 20.94 15.86 7.60
CA PRO A 184 21.66 16.25 8.82
C PRO A 184 22.08 17.72 8.88
N ASP A 185 22.27 18.37 7.74
CA ASP A 185 22.66 19.77 7.60
C ASP A 185 21.51 20.77 7.83
N LEU A 186 20.28 20.28 7.93
CA LEU A 186 19.09 21.11 8.16
C LEU A 186 18.49 20.79 9.54
N ALA A 187 18.58 21.73 10.49
CA ALA A 187 17.96 21.57 11.80
C ALA A 187 16.44 21.74 11.77
N GLU A 188 15.94 22.63 10.90
CA GLU A 188 14.53 22.92 10.69
C GLU A 188 14.24 23.26 9.21
N PRO A 189 12.97 23.20 8.79
CA PRO A 189 12.62 23.55 7.41
C PRO A 189 12.94 24.99 7.10
N PRO A 190 13.68 25.29 6.02
CA PRO A 190 13.85 26.66 5.57
C PRO A 190 12.51 27.28 5.13
N PRO A 191 12.36 28.59 5.21
CA PRO A 191 11.10 29.29 4.87
C PRO A 191 10.69 29.11 3.39
N SER A 192 11.63 28.80 2.51
CA SER A 192 11.36 28.47 1.10
C SER A 192 12.10 27.22 0.67
N TRP A 193 11.38 26.26 0.11
CA TRP A 193 11.96 25.00 -0.39
C TRP A 193 12.28 25.10 -1.88
N GLU A 194 13.49 24.74 -2.25
CA GLU A 194 13.80 24.53 -3.67
C GLU A 194 13.18 23.24 -4.17
N SER A 195 13.30 22.14 -3.41
CA SER A 195 12.70 20.86 -3.79
C SER A 195 12.50 19.93 -2.60
N VAL A 196 11.42 19.14 -2.67
CA VAL A 196 11.06 18.10 -1.70
C VAL A 196 10.97 16.76 -2.41
N ALA A 197 11.60 15.74 -1.83
CA ALA A 197 11.53 14.37 -2.32
C ALA A 197 10.11 13.81 -2.09
N VAL A 198 9.55 13.17 -3.10
CA VAL A 198 8.21 12.55 -3.06
C VAL A 198 8.19 11.28 -3.90
N PRO A 199 7.24 10.36 -3.67
CA PRO A 199 6.98 9.26 -4.61
C PRO A 199 6.54 9.79 -5.98
N LEU A 200 6.46 8.88 -6.96
CA LEU A 200 5.98 9.23 -8.30
C LEU A 200 4.57 9.85 -8.24
N GLN A 201 4.40 11.02 -8.85
CA GLN A 201 3.14 11.76 -8.87
C GLN A 201 1.94 10.93 -9.34
N GLN A 202 2.14 10.06 -10.32
CA GLN A 202 1.08 9.18 -10.83
C GLN A 202 0.56 8.18 -9.78
N SER A 203 1.38 7.86 -8.80
CA SER A 203 1.04 6.89 -7.75
C SER A 203 0.52 7.55 -6.47
N THR A 204 0.85 8.82 -6.25
CA THR A 204 0.44 9.61 -5.08
C THR A 204 -0.01 11.00 -5.51
N PRO A 205 -1.14 11.09 -6.25
CA PRO A 205 -1.60 12.35 -6.83
C PRO A 205 -1.97 13.39 -5.77
N GLY A 206 -2.52 12.97 -4.64
CA GLY A 206 -2.88 13.85 -3.53
C GLY A 206 -1.67 14.51 -2.89
N LEU A 207 -0.62 13.72 -2.60
CA LEU A 207 0.63 14.26 -2.09
C LEU A 207 1.28 15.24 -3.08
N ALA A 208 1.28 14.90 -4.37
CA ALA A 208 1.79 15.79 -5.40
C ALA A 208 0.98 17.09 -5.52
N SER A 209 -0.33 17.04 -5.29
CA SER A 209 -1.19 18.23 -5.21
C SER A 209 -0.83 19.09 -4.00
N LEU A 210 -0.63 18.48 -2.84
CA LEU A 210 -0.23 19.16 -1.61
C LEU A 210 1.09 19.91 -1.79
N VAL A 211 2.10 19.27 -2.39
CA VAL A 211 3.41 19.89 -2.68
C VAL A 211 3.25 21.11 -3.61
N ARG A 212 2.40 20.99 -4.65
CA ARG A 212 2.11 22.12 -5.57
C ARG A 212 1.38 23.27 -4.90
N GLN A 213 0.41 22.98 -4.03
CA GLN A 213 -0.31 24.03 -3.26
C GLN A 213 0.64 24.84 -2.39
N ARG A 214 1.70 24.22 -1.90
CA ARG A 214 2.77 24.87 -1.12
C ARG A 214 3.85 25.53 -2.00
N GLN A 215 3.68 25.50 -3.31
CA GLN A 215 4.65 26.06 -4.27
C GLN A 215 6.06 25.43 -4.18
N TRP A 216 6.15 24.20 -3.66
CA TRP A 216 7.40 23.45 -3.61
C TRP A 216 7.66 22.72 -4.92
N LEU A 217 8.94 22.61 -5.30
CA LEU A 217 9.31 21.73 -6.41
C LEU A 217 9.35 20.29 -5.94
N SER A 218 8.76 19.39 -6.70
CA SER A 218 8.78 17.97 -6.40
C SER A 218 9.98 17.28 -7.06
N LEU A 219 10.83 16.62 -6.26
CA LEU A 219 11.83 15.69 -6.73
C LEU A 219 11.26 14.27 -6.64
N GLN A 220 10.89 13.70 -7.78
CA GLN A 220 10.25 12.38 -7.80
C GLN A 220 11.27 11.26 -7.63
N ALA A 221 10.98 10.32 -6.72
CA ALA A 221 11.79 9.14 -6.53
C ALA A 221 11.79 8.23 -7.77
N PRO A 222 12.89 7.54 -8.08
CA PRO A 222 12.93 6.52 -9.12
C PRO A 222 11.87 5.42 -8.90
N ARG A 223 11.39 4.82 -9.99
CA ARG A 223 10.38 3.73 -9.92
C ARG A 223 10.80 2.53 -9.07
N GLY A 224 12.12 2.32 -8.94
CA GLY A 224 12.69 1.26 -8.11
C GLY A 224 12.65 1.51 -6.60
N CYS A 225 12.41 2.73 -6.14
CA CYS A 225 12.32 3.07 -4.73
C CYS A 225 11.00 2.57 -4.14
N GLN A 226 10.94 1.28 -3.79
CA GLN A 226 9.78 0.64 -3.14
C GLN A 226 10.12 0.13 -1.73
N GLU A 227 11.38 -0.06 -1.41
CA GLU A 227 11.87 -0.59 -0.13
C GLU A 227 12.64 0.48 0.65
N PRO A 228 12.66 0.43 2.01
CA PRO A 228 13.36 1.42 2.84
C PRO A 228 14.82 1.62 2.45
N MET A 229 15.54 0.53 2.16
CA MET A 229 16.95 0.59 1.76
C MET A 229 17.15 1.39 0.46
N ALA A 230 16.31 1.15 -0.56
CA ALA A 230 16.41 1.87 -1.84
C ALA A 230 16.10 3.37 -1.66
N TRP A 231 15.13 3.71 -0.81
CA TRP A 231 14.84 5.09 -0.44
C TRP A 231 16.00 5.73 0.30
N GLY A 232 16.57 5.04 1.30
CA GLY A 232 17.71 5.54 2.06
C GLY A 232 18.91 5.84 1.16
N GLN A 233 19.26 4.91 0.26
CA GLN A 233 20.34 5.11 -0.69
C GLN A 233 20.10 6.31 -1.62
N TRP A 234 18.90 6.45 -2.14
CA TRP A 234 18.56 7.57 -3.02
C TRP A 234 18.56 8.91 -2.28
N LEU A 235 17.93 8.98 -1.09
CA LEU A 235 17.90 10.21 -0.27
C LEU A 235 19.30 10.65 0.16
N ALA A 236 20.18 9.72 0.52
CA ALA A 236 21.57 10.00 0.84
C ALA A 236 22.35 10.62 -0.34
N GLN A 237 21.97 10.30 -1.57
CA GLN A 237 22.58 10.91 -2.77
C GLN A 237 22.03 12.30 -3.09
N VAL A 238 20.69 12.48 -3.00
CA VAL A 238 20.06 13.73 -3.42
C VAL A 238 20.06 14.80 -2.32
N GLN A 239 20.23 14.42 -1.06
CA GLN A 239 20.27 15.32 0.10
C GLN A 239 19.09 16.32 0.10
N ARG A 240 17.87 15.81 -0.14
CA ARG A 240 16.64 16.61 -0.16
C ARG A 240 15.65 16.10 0.88
N PRO A 241 14.93 16.97 1.57
CA PRO A 241 13.89 16.58 2.50
C PRO A 241 12.86 15.65 1.84
N LEU A 242 12.38 14.65 2.58
CA LEU A 242 11.31 13.76 2.14
C LEU A 242 10.01 14.14 2.86
N LEU A 243 8.96 14.44 2.09
CA LEU A 243 7.61 14.54 2.64
C LEU A 243 7.03 13.13 2.82
N ALA A 244 6.78 12.74 4.06
CA ALA A 244 6.34 11.38 4.39
C ALA A 244 5.57 11.33 5.71
N PRO A 245 4.77 10.27 5.94
CA PRO A 245 4.24 9.99 7.27
C PRO A 245 5.35 9.56 8.23
N ARG A 246 5.16 9.83 9.53
CA ARG A 246 6.12 9.50 10.59
C ARG A 246 6.51 8.03 10.59
N VAL A 247 5.56 7.13 10.39
CA VAL A 247 5.80 5.68 10.32
C VAL A 247 6.86 5.30 9.29
N TRP A 248 6.91 6.01 8.17
CA TRP A 248 7.92 5.78 7.14
C TRP A 248 9.28 6.38 7.51
N ALA A 249 9.30 7.56 8.10
CA ALA A 249 10.52 8.16 8.60
C ALA A 249 11.24 7.24 9.60
N GLU A 250 10.48 6.62 10.52
CA GLU A 250 11.03 5.62 11.44
C GLU A 250 11.59 4.37 10.72
N ALA A 251 10.94 3.91 9.66
CA ALA A 251 11.43 2.79 8.86
C ALA A 251 12.72 3.12 8.07
N LEU A 252 12.95 4.39 7.77
CA LEU A 252 14.15 4.86 7.06
C LEU A 252 15.34 5.12 7.98
N LYS A 253 15.15 5.35 9.27
CA LYS A 253 16.23 5.64 10.24
C LYS A 253 17.45 4.70 10.14
N PRO A 254 17.30 3.37 10.00
CA PRO A 254 18.43 2.47 9.87
C PRO A 254 19.27 2.67 8.60
N HIS A 255 18.77 3.43 7.63
CA HIS A 255 19.38 3.65 6.32
C HIS A 255 19.83 5.09 6.09
N LEU A 256 19.58 5.99 7.06
CA LEU A 256 19.82 7.43 6.96
C LEU A 256 20.44 7.95 8.27
N ASP A 257 21.76 8.00 8.30
CA ASP A 257 22.48 8.50 9.47
C ASP A 257 22.31 10.02 9.61
N GLY A 258 22.02 10.46 10.84
CA GLY A 258 21.84 11.88 11.19
C GLY A 258 20.55 12.51 10.68
N TRP A 259 19.75 11.82 9.89
CA TRP A 259 18.47 12.35 9.44
C TRP A 259 17.45 12.36 10.58
N HIS A 260 16.62 13.42 10.64
CA HIS A 260 15.59 13.55 11.68
C HIS A 260 14.24 13.92 11.09
N TRP A 261 13.18 13.49 11.75
CA TRP A 261 11.82 13.78 11.33
C TRP A 261 11.31 15.03 12.00
N TRP A 262 10.81 15.97 11.20
CA TRP A 262 10.23 17.22 11.64
C TRP A 262 8.72 17.22 11.37
N PRO A 263 7.85 17.33 12.42
CA PRO A 263 6.41 17.32 12.22
C PRO A 263 5.97 18.57 11.47
N TRP A 264 5.01 18.41 10.59
CA TRP A 264 4.42 19.55 9.90
C TRP A 264 3.32 20.16 10.78
N PRO A 265 3.51 21.35 11.42
CA PRO A 265 2.64 21.86 12.46
C PRO A 265 1.26 22.30 11.90
N ASP A 266 1.22 22.77 10.67
CA ASP A 266 0.02 23.34 10.06
C ASP A 266 -0.82 22.33 9.26
N HIS A 267 -0.54 21.04 9.40
CA HIS A 267 -1.24 20.01 8.66
C HIS A 267 -1.97 19.05 9.61
N GLU A 268 -3.28 18.93 9.45
CA GLU A 268 -4.14 18.05 10.25
C GLU A 268 -3.80 16.55 10.13
N GLY A 269 -2.87 16.20 9.24
CA GLY A 269 -2.50 14.84 8.93
C GLY A 269 -3.25 14.31 7.70
N ASP A 270 -2.87 13.11 7.30
CA ASP A 270 -3.50 12.36 6.23
C ASP A 270 -4.33 11.23 6.82
N ARG A 271 -5.65 11.29 6.71
CA ARG A 271 -6.49 10.20 7.18
C ARG A 271 -6.34 8.99 6.27
N LEU A 272 -5.96 7.87 6.83
CA LEU A 272 -5.96 6.61 6.11
C LEU A 272 -7.37 6.02 6.03
N TRP A 273 -7.62 5.35 4.93
CA TRP A 273 -8.85 4.64 4.67
C TRP A 273 -8.55 3.19 4.28
N LEU A 274 -9.42 2.29 4.68
CA LEU A 274 -9.40 0.89 4.26
C LEU A 274 -10.51 0.66 3.25
N LEU A 275 -10.12 0.40 2.01
CA LEU A 275 -11.02 0.06 0.91
C LEU A 275 -11.16 -1.46 0.83
N GLY A 276 -12.39 -1.95 0.69
CA GLY A 276 -12.70 -3.37 0.50
C GLY A 276 -13.92 -3.58 -0.38
N LEU A 277 -14.11 -4.78 -0.90
CA LEU A 277 -15.33 -5.16 -1.61
C LEU A 277 -16.47 -5.40 -0.62
N GLY A 278 -17.61 -4.76 -0.84
CA GLY A 278 -18.76 -4.86 0.04
C GLY A 278 -19.28 -6.29 0.21
N GLU A 279 -19.34 -7.07 -0.88
CA GLU A 279 -19.76 -8.47 -0.83
C GLU A 279 -18.83 -9.33 0.04
N VAL A 280 -17.51 -9.20 -0.11
CA VAL A 280 -16.52 -9.97 0.66
C VAL A 280 -16.57 -9.61 2.14
N TRP A 281 -16.77 -8.34 2.46
CA TRP A 281 -16.83 -7.84 3.84
C TRP A 281 -18.12 -8.24 4.55
N GLN A 282 -19.22 -8.41 3.82
CA GLN A 282 -20.49 -8.89 4.39
C GLN A 282 -20.47 -10.41 4.63
N GLU A 283 -19.73 -11.15 3.82
CA GLU A 283 -19.66 -12.60 3.87
C GLU A 283 -18.64 -13.13 4.91
N HIS A 284 -17.64 -12.30 5.32
CA HIS A 284 -16.55 -12.73 6.19
C HIS A 284 -16.46 -11.93 7.48
N GLU A 285 -16.91 -12.53 8.58
CA GLU A 285 -16.83 -11.94 9.94
C GLU A 285 -15.38 -11.58 10.35
N THR A 286 -14.39 -12.33 9.85
CA THR A 286 -12.98 -12.08 10.14
C THR A 286 -12.49 -10.70 9.67
N LEU A 287 -13.18 -10.08 8.72
CA LEU A 287 -12.87 -8.73 8.23
C LEU A 287 -13.54 -7.64 9.07
N ALA A 288 -14.60 -7.93 9.80
CA ALA A 288 -15.35 -6.92 10.56
C ALA A 288 -14.48 -6.19 11.61
N GLY A 289 -13.56 -6.90 12.25
CA GLY A 289 -12.61 -6.33 13.22
C GLY A 289 -11.37 -5.65 12.64
N LEU A 290 -11.12 -5.82 11.34
CA LEU A 290 -9.89 -5.38 10.69
C LEU A 290 -9.67 -3.86 10.71
N PRO A 291 -10.68 -2.99 10.50
CA PRO A 291 -10.51 -1.53 10.60
C PRO A 291 -10.03 -1.10 11.99
N ALA A 292 -10.59 -1.67 13.05
CA ALA A 292 -10.21 -1.35 14.43
C ALA A 292 -8.76 -1.80 14.74
N LEU A 293 -8.37 -2.99 14.28
CA LEU A 293 -7.01 -3.50 14.42
C LEU A 293 -5.99 -2.62 13.69
N LEU A 294 -6.30 -2.20 12.46
CA LEU A 294 -5.46 -1.30 11.67
C LEU A 294 -5.33 0.07 12.34
N ALA A 295 -6.44 0.66 12.76
CA ALA A 295 -6.43 1.95 13.45
C ALA A 295 -5.59 1.89 14.74
N ALA A 296 -5.69 0.81 15.51
CA ALA A 296 -4.87 0.60 16.70
C ALA A 296 -3.38 0.43 16.37
N ALA A 297 -3.06 -0.27 15.28
CA ALA A 297 -1.68 -0.43 14.83
C ALA A 297 -1.08 0.90 14.38
N ILE A 298 -1.81 1.71 13.59
CA ILE A 298 -1.36 3.03 13.12
C ILE A 298 -1.09 3.95 14.31
N ARG A 299 -2.03 4.06 15.28
CA ARG A 299 -1.86 4.89 16.48
C ARG A 299 -0.61 4.55 17.28
N ARG A 300 -0.23 3.27 17.37
CA ARG A 300 1.02 2.89 18.07
C ARG A 300 2.26 3.51 17.45
N PHE A 301 2.31 3.65 16.13
CA PHE A 301 3.45 4.26 15.43
C PHE A 301 3.43 5.79 15.52
N ASP A 302 2.25 6.42 15.63
CA ASP A 302 2.14 7.86 15.81
C ASP A 302 2.44 8.31 17.25
N ALA A 303 2.19 7.45 18.25
CA ALA A 303 2.45 7.73 19.66
C ALA A 303 3.94 7.55 20.06
N TRP A 304 4.78 6.94 19.23
CA TRP A 304 6.20 6.76 19.57
C TRP A 304 6.96 8.07 19.41
N GLY A 305 7.07 8.84 20.53
CA GLY A 305 7.93 10.02 20.64
C GLY A 305 7.22 11.31 21.08
N GLU A 306 6.18 11.18 21.93
CA GLU A 306 5.78 12.25 22.84
C GLU A 306 6.62 12.20 24.10
#